data_eaf174a1b5ef3e498ac0f58b91886999
#
_entry.id   eaf174a1b5ef3e498ac0f58b91886999
#
_cell.length_a   1.000
_cell.length_b   1.000
_cell.length_c   1.000
_cell.angle_alpha   90.00
_cell.angle_beta   90.00
_cell.angle_gamma   90.00
#
_symmetry.space_group_name_H-M   'P 1'
#
loop_
_entity.id
_entity.type
_entity.pdbx_description
1 polymer ?
#
loop_
_entity_poly.entity_id
_entity_poly.type
_entity_poly.pdbx_seq_one_letter_code
_entity_poly.pdbx_strand_id
1 'polypeptide(L)'
;MKLDQIHQIAVYARDLDEAISFYRDKLGARFLHKFDPPGLVFFDFSGVRVLLEKTGPKATLYFWVDDIDSAYEELRSKGIEFLHAPQLIHRDDSGVFGKPGEEEWMAFFSDPSGNVLALASRRLEDV
;
A
#
# COMPACT_ATOMS: atom_id res chain seq x y z
N MET A 1 -5.79 -1.81 -29.63
CA MET A 1 -4.95 -2.18 -28.47
C MET A 1 -5.35 -1.33 -27.28
N LYS A 2 -5.44 -1.95 -26.13
CA LYS A 2 -5.68 -1.24 -24.85
C LYS A 2 -4.52 -1.51 -23.91
N LEU A 3 -3.99 -0.46 -23.29
CA LEU A 3 -2.99 -0.58 -22.23
C LEU A 3 -3.69 -0.32 -20.90
N ASP A 4 -4.45 -1.28 -20.43
CA ASP A 4 -5.26 -1.15 -19.22
C ASP A 4 -4.92 -2.18 -18.13
N GLN A 5 -3.89 -3.01 -18.35
CA GLN A 5 -3.43 -3.97 -17.36
C GLN A 5 -2.01 -3.64 -16.93
N ILE A 6 -1.85 -3.25 -15.66
CA ILE A 6 -0.53 -2.98 -15.10
C ILE A 6 0.12 -4.32 -14.78
N HIS A 7 1.31 -4.56 -15.35
CA HIS A 7 2.06 -5.79 -15.14
C HIS A 7 3.00 -5.68 -13.94
N GLN A 8 3.72 -4.56 -13.83
CA GLN A 8 4.75 -4.39 -12.81
C GLN A 8 4.96 -2.91 -12.47
N ILE A 9 5.23 -2.66 -11.19
CA ILE A 9 5.59 -1.33 -10.67
C ILE A 9 6.94 -1.47 -9.99
N ALA A 10 7.87 -0.55 -10.24
CA ALA A 10 9.18 -0.50 -9.58
C ALA A 10 9.17 0.53 -8.47
N VAL A 11 9.71 0.15 -7.30
CA VAL A 11 9.71 0.97 -6.09
C VAL A 11 11.09 0.90 -5.42
N TYR A 12 11.52 2.00 -4.86
CA TYR A 12 12.80 2.09 -4.15
C TYR A 12 12.82 1.24 -2.89
N ALA A 13 13.94 0.53 -2.69
CA ALA A 13 14.26 -0.14 -1.43
C ALA A 13 15.75 0.10 -1.12
N ARG A 14 16.03 0.76 0.00
CA ARG A 14 17.42 1.02 0.43
C ARG A 14 18.14 -0.25 0.86
N ASP A 15 17.39 -1.22 1.39
CA ASP A 15 17.90 -2.49 1.89
C ASP A 15 16.87 -3.57 1.57
N LEU A 16 17.29 -4.59 0.80
CA LEU A 16 16.35 -5.59 0.28
C LEU A 16 15.77 -6.48 1.38
N ASP A 17 16.58 -6.91 2.33
CA ASP A 17 16.12 -7.79 3.41
C ASP A 17 15.19 -7.03 4.38
N GLU A 18 15.49 -5.77 4.66
CA GLU A 18 14.64 -4.90 5.44
C GLU A 18 13.28 -4.73 4.76
N ALA A 19 13.28 -4.53 3.44
CA ALA A 19 12.05 -4.40 2.67
C ALA A 19 11.23 -5.69 2.69
N ILE A 20 11.88 -6.85 2.53
CA ILE A 20 11.20 -8.15 2.61
C ILE A 20 10.52 -8.31 3.96
N SER A 21 11.23 -8.05 5.05
CA SER A 21 10.67 -8.18 6.40
C SER A 21 9.47 -7.27 6.60
N PHE A 22 9.55 -6.04 6.12
CA PHE A 22 8.45 -5.08 6.26
C PHE A 22 7.22 -5.51 5.47
N TYR A 23 7.36 -5.71 4.17
CA TYR A 23 6.21 -6.02 3.32
C TYR A 23 5.63 -7.41 3.57
N ARG A 24 6.47 -8.41 3.75
CA ARG A 24 6.01 -9.78 4.01
C ARG A 24 5.47 -9.94 5.42
N ASP A 25 6.22 -9.50 6.44
CA ASP A 25 5.92 -9.85 7.83
C ASP A 25 4.96 -8.86 8.49
N LYS A 26 5.06 -7.57 8.17
CA LYS A 26 4.18 -6.56 8.75
C LYS A 26 2.94 -6.29 7.91
N LEU A 27 3.07 -6.20 6.60
CA LEU A 27 1.94 -5.94 5.71
C LEU A 27 1.24 -7.20 5.22
N GLY A 28 1.87 -8.37 5.36
CA GLY A 28 1.27 -9.61 4.89
C GLY A 28 1.26 -9.76 3.37
N ALA A 29 2.14 -9.04 2.67
CA ALA A 29 2.23 -9.11 1.23
C ALA A 29 2.81 -10.45 0.77
N ARG A 30 2.40 -10.90 -0.40
CA ARG A 30 2.87 -12.15 -0.96
C ARG A 30 4.26 -11.98 -1.56
N PHE A 31 5.28 -12.50 -0.86
CA PHE A 31 6.65 -12.51 -1.34
C PHE A 31 6.83 -13.55 -2.45
N LEU A 32 7.47 -13.16 -3.55
CA LEU A 32 7.75 -14.08 -4.65
C LEU A 32 9.18 -14.56 -4.63
N HIS A 33 10.16 -13.65 -4.72
CA HIS A 33 11.56 -14.05 -4.79
C HIS A 33 12.50 -12.86 -4.61
N LYS A 34 13.73 -13.17 -4.16
CA LYS A 34 14.84 -12.23 -4.13
C LYS A 34 15.93 -12.75 -5.08
N PHE A 35 16.30 -11.95 -6.07
CA PHE A 35 17.43 -12.23 -6.95
C PHE A 35 18.61 -11.35 -6.55
N ASP A 36 19.67 -11.93 -6.03
CA ASP A 36 20.85 -11.18 -5.63
C ASP A 36 22.12 -12.01 -5.91
N PRO A 37 22.92 -11.72 -6.94
CA PRO A 37 22.77 -10.57 -7.83
C PRO A 37 21.60 -10.72 -8.79
N PRO A 38 21.05 -9.61 -9.36
CA PRO A 38 21.57 -8.24 -9.28
C PRO A 38 21.02 -7.39 -8.11
N GLY A 39 20.06 -7.89 -7.32
CA GLY A 39 19.45 -7.12 -6.24
C GLY A 39 18.05 -6.68 -6.56
N LEU A 40 17.15 -7.66 -6.77
CA LEU A 40 15.76 -7.45 -7.09
C LEU A 40 14.89 -8.26 -6.13
N VAL A 41 13.86 -7.64 -5.60
CA VAL A 41 12.87 -8.30 -4.75
C VAL A 41 11.50 -8.14 -5.38
N PHE A 42 10.77 -9.24 -5.48
CA PHE A 42 9.44 -9.24 -6.10
C PHE A 42 8.36 -9.66 -5.13
N PHE A 43 7.28 -8.89 -5.13
CA PHE A 43 6.03 -9.19 -4.44
C PHE A 43 4.87 -9.22 -5.44
N ASP A 44 3.82 -9.97 -5.11
CA ASP A 44 2.58 -9.98 -5.88
C ASP A 44 1.48 -9.29 -5.07
N PHE A 45 0.87 -8.26 -5.65
CA PHE A 45 -0.27 -7.55 -5.07
C PHE A 45 -1.49 -7.78 -5.97
N SER A 46 -2.16 -8.90 -5.75
CA SER A 46 -3.38 -9.27 -6.49
C SER A 46 -3.21 -9.23 -8.00
N GLY A 47 -2.09 -9.77 -8.50
CA GLY A 47 -1.80 -9.87 -9.92
C GLY A 47 -0.90 -8.77 -10.46
N VAL A 48 -0.63 -7.72 -9.70
CA VAL A 48 0.36 -6.70 -10.07
C VAL A 48 1.66 -7.01 -9.34
N ARG A 49 2.72 -7.21 -10.10
CA ARG A 49 4.03 -7.46 -9.52
C ARG A 49 4.68 -6.16 -9.07
N VAL A 50 5.21 -6.12 -7.86
CA VAL A 50 5.98 -4.97 -7.38
C VAL A 50 7.43 -5.38 -7.23
N LEU A 51 8.31 -4.66 -7.93
CA LEU A 51 9.75 -4.82 -7.86
C LEU A 51 10.33 -3.79 -6.91
N LEU A 52 11.01 -4.27 -5.86
CA LEU A 52 11.74 -3.42 -4.94
C LEU A 52 13.23 -3.53 -5.26
N GLU A 53 13.88 -2.39 -5.47
CA GLU A 53 15.29 -2.33 -5.85
C GLU A 53 15.95 -1.02 -5.41
N LYS A 54 17.28 -1.05 -5.24
CA LYS A 54 18.01 0.12 -4.75
C LYS A 54 18.02 1.28 -5.74
N THR A 55 17.81 1.00 -7.03
CA THR A 55 17.77 2.02 -8.09
C THR A 55 16.36 2.43 -8.48
N GLY A 56 15.35 1.89 -7.80
CA GLY A 56 13.96 2.24 -8.08
C GLY A 56 13.59 3.63 -7.58
N PRO A 57 12.51 4.20 -8.10
CA PRO A 57 12.02 5.49 -7.62
C PRO A 57 11.22 5.33 -6.34
N LYS A 58 11.21 6.35 -5.49
CA LYS A 58 10.27 6.39 -4.37
C LYS A 58 8.85 6.49 -4.91
N ALA A 59 7.92 5.81 -4.24
CA ALA A 59 6.53 5.75 -4.66
C ALA A 59 5.59 5.96 -3.48
N THR A 60 4.34 6.27 -3.80
CA THR A 60 3.23 6.24 -2.84
C THR A 60 2.29 5.13 -3.30
N LEU A 61 2.07 4.14 -2.44
CA LEU A 61 1.17 3.02 -2.72
C LEU A 61 -0.03 3.11 -1.79
N TYR A 62 -1.22 2.98 -2.36
CA TYR A 62 -2.48 3.01 -1.61
C TYR A 62 -3.05 1.60 -1.58
N PHE A 63 -3.21 1.06 -0.37
CA PHE A 63 -3.74 -0.29 -0.18
C PHE A 63 -5.21 -0.22 0.21
N TRP A 64 -6.05 -0.90 -0.53
CA TRP A 64 -7.46 -1.03 -0.18
C TRP A 64 -7.63 -1.96 1.01
N VAL A 65 -8.42 -1.55 2.00
CA VAL A 65 -8.86 -2.39 3.11
C VAL A 65 -10.35 -2.21 3.31
N ASP A 66 -11.04 -3.27 3.74
CA ASP A 66 -12.48 -3.19 3.96
C ASP A 66 -12.82 -2.39 5.22
N ASP A 67 -12.00 -2.52 6.26
CA ASP A 67 -12.18 -1.83 7.54
C ASP A 67 -10.88 -1.13 7.92
N ILE A 68 -10.84 0.18 7.67
CA ILE A 68 -9.61 0.95 7.88
C ILE A 68 -9.25 1.06 9.37
N ASP A 69 -10.24 1.15 10.25
CA ASP A 69 -9.96 1.29 11.68
C ASP A 69 -9.31 0.02 12.22
N SER A 70 -9.82 -1.15 11.81
CA SER A 70 -9.27 -2.44 12.19
C SER A 70 -7.86 -2.63 11.62
N ALA A 71 -7.65 -2.31 10.34
CA ALA A 71 -6.34 -2.43 9.70
C ALA A 71 -5.32 -1.48 10.34
N TYR A 72 -5.73 -0.27 10.64
CA TYR A 72 -4.89 0.72 11.34
C TYR A 72 -4.39 0.19 12.69
N GLU A 73 -5.29 -0.35 13.50
CA GLU A 73 -4.91 -0.90 14.81
C GLU A 73 -4.02 -2.13 14.68
N GLU A 74 -4.29 -3.00 13.71
CA GLU A 74 -3.46 -4.18 13.49
C GLU A 74 -2.03 -3.79 13.12
N LEU A 75 -1.85 -2.83 12.19
CA LEU A 75 -0.51 -2.40 11.78
C LEU A 75 0.21 -1.67 12.92
N ARG A 76 -0.50 -0.89 13.73
CA ARG A 76 0.09 -0.28 14.91
C ARG A 76 0.59 -1.33 15.90
N SER A 77 -0.14 -2.42 16.07
CA SER A 77 0.28 -3.51 16.96
C SER A 77 1.55 -4.20 16.48
N LYS A 78 1.86 -4.08 15.20
CA LYS A 78 3.11 -4.60 14.60
C LYS A 78 4.25 -3.56 14.58
N GLY A 79 4.06 -2.43 15.26
CA GLY A 79 5.08 -1.41 15.41
C GLY A 79 5.14 -0.38 14.29
N ILE A 80 4.14 -0.33 13.41
CA ILE A 80 4.08 0.69 12.37
C ILE A 80 3.56 2.00 12.96
N GLU A 81 4.31 3.08 12.74
CA GLU A 81 3.92 4.42 13.14
C GLU A 81 3.23 5.12 11.97
N PHE A 82 2.00 5.57 12.21
CA PHE A 82 1.25 6.32 11.22
C PHE A 82 1.49 7.82 11.39
N LEU A 83 1.41 8.56 10.29
CA LEU A 83 1.49 10.01 10.30
C LEU A 83 0.28 10.62 11.00
N HIS A 84 -0.87 9.93 10.92
CA HIS A 84 -2.13 10.33 11.55
C HIS A 84 -3.06 9.13 11.62
N ALA A 85 -4.07 9.20 12.49
CA ALA A 85 -5.16 8.23 12.51
C ALA A 85 -6.01 8.35 11.23
N PRO A 86 -6.85 7.35 10.91
CA PRO A 86 -7.72 7.46 9.73
C PRO A 86 -8.48 8.77 9.67
N GLN A 87 -8.44 9.41 8.51
CA GLN A 87 -9.09 10.71 8.26
C GLN A 87 -10.00 10.63 7.06
N LEU A 88 -11.09 11.37 7.11
CA LEU A 88 -11.95 11.59 5.95
C LEU A 88 -11.18 12.43 4.93
N ILE A 89 -10.96 11.87 3.74
CA ILE A 89 -10.24 12.54 2.67
C ILE A 89 -11.21 13.18 1.69
N HIS A 90 -12.28 12.46 1.33
CA HIS A 90 -13.16 12.88 0.27
C HIS A 90 -14.54 12.24 0.43
N ARG A 91 -15.58 13.02 0.17
CA ARG A 91 -16.93 12.51 0.01
C ARG A 91 -17.26 12.50 -1.48
N ASP A 92 -17.61 11.34 -1.99
CA ASP A 92 -17.90 11.14 -3.40
C ASP A 92 -19.40 11.39 -3.67
N ASP A 93 -19.78 12.66 -3.66
CA ASP A 93 -21.21 13.02 -3.74
C ASP A 93 -21.88 12.55 -5.02
N SER A 94 -21.16 12.58 -6.14
CA SER A 94 -21.74 12.21 -7.45
C SER A 94 -21.45 10.77 -7.86
N GLY A 95 -20.70 10.01 -7.08
CA GLY A 95 -20.39 8.62 -7.40
C GLY A 95 -19.34 8.45 -8.49
N VAL A 96 -18.31 9.28 -8.49
CA VAL A 96 -17.21 9.17 -9.46
C VAL A 96 -16.43 7.86 -9.31
N PHE A 97 -16.19 7.44 -8.06
CA PHE A 97 -15.38 6.27 -7.75
C PHE A 97 -16.20 5.07 -7.27
N GLY A 98 -17.49 5.24 -7.04
CA GLY A 98 -18.34 4.18 -6.51
C GLY A 98 -19.74 4.69 -6.25
N LYS A 99 -20.32 4.27 -5.12
CA LYS A 99 -21.68 4.70 -4.78
C LYS A 99 -21.71 6.17 -4.38
N PRO A 100 -22.68 6.94 -4.88
CA PRO A 100 -22.84 8.33 -4.45
C PRO A 100 -22.97 8.44 -2.93
N GLY A 101 -22.27 9.41 -2.35
CA GLY A 101 -22.32 9.69 -0.93
C GLY A 101 -21.33 8.87 -0.09
N GLU A 102 -20.58 7.97 -0.69
CA GLU A 102 -19.55 7.26 0.05
C GLU A 102 -18.41 8.19 0.44
N GLU A 103 -17.88 7.96 1.63
CA GLU A 103 -16.71 8.67 2.13
C GLU A 103 -15.45 7.83 1.94
N GLU A 104 -14.39 8.44 1.45
CA GLU A 104 -13.10 7.80 1.34
C GLU A 104 -12.22 8.23 2.51
N TRP A 105 -11.71 7.25 3.23
CA TRP A 105 -10.87 7.42 4.41
C TRP A 105 -9.49 6.88 4.15
N MET A 106 -8.46 7.56 4.67
CA MET A 106 -7.08 7.13 4.50
C MET A 106 -6.28 7.35 5.77
N ALA A 107 -5.23 6.53 5.92
CA ALA A 107 -4.22 6.67 6.96
C ALA A 107 -2.85 6.41 6.34
N PHE A 108 -1.92 7.37 6.50
CA PHE A 108 -0.62 7.32 5.84
C PHE A 108 0.48 6.88 6.81
N PHE A 109 1.42 6.12 6.30
CA PHE A 109 2.61 5.68 7.02
C PHE A 109 3.77 5.55 6.03
N SER A 110 4.97 5.23 6.52
CA SER A 110 6.14 5.06 5.66
C SER A 110 6.68 3.65 5.75
N ASP A 111 7.26 3.16 4.66
CA ASP A 111 8.07 1.96 4.73
C ASP A 111 9.50 2.32 5.20
N PRO A 112 10.37 1.32 5.44
CA PRO A 112 11.74 1.60 5.93
C PRO A 112 12.60 2.41 4.96
N SER A 113 12.26 2.44 3.69
CA SER A 113 13.03 3.16 2.65
C SER A 113 12.52 4.57 2.39
N GLY A 114 11.46 5.00 3.08
CA GLY A 114 10.89 6.33 2.92
C GLY A 114 9.83 6.41 1.83
N ASN A 115 9.36 5.29 1.29
CA ASN A 115 8.16 5.31 0.45
C ASN A 115 6.95 5.61 1.33
N VAL A 116 6.04 6.42 0.84
CA VAL A 116 4.80 6.74 1.55
C VAL A 116 3.74 5.73 1.17
N LEU A 117 3.12 5.12 2.16
CA LEU A 117 2.07 4.13 1.96
C LEU A 117 0.78 4.61 2.61
N ALA A 118 -0.35 4.12 2.13
CA ALA A 118 -1.63 4.48 2.71
C ALA A 118 -2.55 3.27 2.79
N LEU A 119 -3.33 3.20 3.86
CA LEU A 119 -4.54 2.41 3.91
C LEU A 119 -5.66 3.28 3.36
N ALA A 120 -6.55 2.71 2.56
CA ALA A 120 -7.71 3.40 2.02
C ALA A 120 -8.95 2.51 2.11
N SER A 121 -10.07 3.10 2.48
CA SER A 121 -11.36 2.43 2.49
C SER A 121 -12.45 3.41 2.12
N ARG A 122 -13.61 2.88 1.78
CA ARG A 122 -14.79 3.70 1.47
C ARG A 122 -15.96 3.18 2.30
N ARG A 123 -16.76 4.09 2.82
CA ARG A 123 -17.93 3.72 3.61
C ARG A 123 -19.03 4.79 3.46
N LEU A 124 -20.27 4.38 3.66
CA LEU A 124 -21.36 5.33 3.70
C LEU A 124 -21.29 6.11 5.00
N GLU A 125 -21.66 7.39 4.93
CA GLU A 125 -21.77 8.24 6.09
C GLU A 125 -22.80 7.67 7.05
N ASP A 126 -22.52 7.76 8.34
CA ASP A 126 -23.50 7.47 9.39
C ASP A 126 -24.04 6.08 9.43
N VAL A 127 -23.22 5.13 9.26
CA VAL A 127 -23.69 3.76 9.34
C VAL A 127 -23.18 3.08 10.58
#